data_6ee65c07c03e37826019dd384c0ff4f2
#
_entry.id   6ee65c07c03e37826019dd384c0ff4f2
#
_cell.length_a   1.000
_cell.length_b   1.000
_cell.length_c   1.000
_cell.angle_alpha   90.00
_cell.angle_beta   90.00
_cell.angle_gamma   90.00
#
_symmetry.space_group_name_H-M   'P 1'
#
loop_
_entity.id
_entity.type
_entity.pdbx_description
1 polymer ?
#
loop_
_entity_poly.entity_id
_entity_poly.type
_entity_poly.pdbx_seq_one_letter_code
_entity_poly.pdbx_strand_id
1 'polypeptide(L)'
;GEYSLCRNYADNFTVEGENGQESVFEIQYKEVAWGDYGEGFGYTAGNFTQRLVRSRSATLTDGDAGWGFNHPTQNLYDEFETGDPRRDVAILNPDPAKMDNPTEEIYLGSPYLNNKYGWYGNKIAHDSRGPLNNKQIRYADVLLMYAEACLIAGDAGTAKTYINRVRSRVGLTGVPTADETALRHERRCELAMEGHRWFDLVRWGGTKAHMDAYAATESAEARSHMGTFREGVHEIFPIPVEEIELNPMEQNFGYN
;
A
#
# COMPACT_ATOMS: atom_id res chain seq x y z
N GLY A 1 8.60 -18.85 -18.41
CA GLY A 1 9.35 -17.77 -17.78
C GLY A 1 9.63 -18.11 -16.33
N GLU A 2 10.52 -17.40 -15.72
CA GLU A 2 10.91 -17.61 -14.32
C GLU A 2 9.80 -17.14 -13.35
N TYR A 3 9.04 -16.08 -13.74
CA TYR A 3 7.96 -15.50 -12.96
C TYR A 3 6.61 -15.65 -13.67
N SER A 4 5.54 -15.73 -12.87
CA SER A 4 4.16 -15.73 -13.36
C SER A 4 3.22 -15.12 -12.31
N LEU A 5 2.06 -14.61 -12.76
CA LEU A 5 1.03 -14.13 -11.85
C LEU A 5 0.47 -15.30 -11.03
N CYS A 6 0.24 -15.08 -9.74
CA CYS A 6 -0.51 -16.00 -8.90
C CYS A 6 -1.94 -16.12 -9.44
N ARG A 7 -2.45 -17.36 -9.46
CA ARG A 7 -3.81 -17.59 -9.92
C ARG A 7 -4.84 -16.90 -9.03
N ASN A 8 -4.63 -16.97 -7.74
CA ASN A 8 -5.43 -16.23 -6.76
C ASN A 8 -4.60 -15.04 -6.25
N TYR A 9 -5.16 -13.84 -6.39
CA TYR A 9 -4.49 -12.60 -5.98
C TYR A 9 -4.11 -12.57 -4.49
N ALA A 10 -5.02 -13.10 -3.65
CA ALA A 10 -4.85 -13.09 -2.20
C ALA A 10 -3.62 -13.89 -1.72
N ASP A 11 -3.20 -14.91 -2.50
CA ASP A 11 -2.06 -15.76 -2.13
C ASP A 11 -0.75 -14.96 -2.01
N ASN A 12 -0.65 -13.80 -2.70
CA ASN A 12 0.50 -12.92 -2.58
C ASN A 12 0.69 -12.34 -1.17
N PHE A 13 -0.35 -12.34 -0.34
CA PHE A 13 -0.36 -11.67 0.96
C PHE A 13 -0.57 -12.65 2.13
N THR A 14 -0.11 -13.88 1.95
CA THR A 14 -0.11 -14.95 2.94
C THR A 14 1.31 -15.45 3.19
N VAL A 15 1.55 -16.07 4.33
CA VAL A 15 2.85 -16.68 4.65
C VAL A 15 3.15 -17.83 3.69
N GLU A 16 2.14 -18.62 3.31
CA GLU A 16 2.27 -19.73 2.37
C GLU A 16 2.62 -19.27 0.95
N GLY A 17 2.24 -18.05 0.59
CA GLY A 17 2.53 -17.44 -0.72
C GLY A 17 3.85 -16.67 -0.79
N GLU A 18 4.65 -16.69 0.28
CA GLU A 18 5.96 -16.06 0.30
C GLU A 18 6.94 -16.74 -0.66
N ASN A 19 7.81 -15.92 -1.27
CA ASN A 19 8.79 -16.37 -2.26
C ASN A 19 8.15 -17.19 -3.40
N GLY A 20 6.84 -17.00 -3.63
CA GLY A 20 6.08 -17.68 -4.67
C GLY A 20 6.40 -17.17 -6.07
N GLN A 21 5.67 -17.72 -7.05
CA GLN A 21 5.92 -17.50 -8.49
C GLN A 21 5.76 -16.03 -8.94
N GLU A 22 5.07 -15.20 -8.18
CA GLU A 22 4.88 -13.77 -8.47
C GLU A 22 5.87 -12.88 -7.72
N SER A 23 6.58 -13.42 -6.73
CA SER A 23 7.55 -12.66 -5.95
C SER A 23 8.85 -12.48 -6.73
N VAL A 24 9.22 -11.20 -6.94
CA VAL A 24 10.51 -10.84 -7.53
C VAL A 24 11.50 -10.42 -6.43
N PHE A 25 11.02 -9.65 -5.44
CA PHE A 25 11.83 -9.28 -4.29
C PHE A 25 10.94 -9.08 -3.05
N GLU A 26 11.31 -9.76 -1.98
CA GLU A 26 10.67 -9.64 -0.67
C GLU A 26 11.69 -9.38 0.42
N ILE A 27 11.35 -8.49 1.34
CA ILE A 27 12.08 -8.39 2.62
C ILE A 27 11.58 -9.55 3.50
N GLN A 28 12.52 -10.42 3.87
CA GLN A 28 12.21 -11.65 4.60
C GLN A 28 12.05 -11.36 6.10
N TYR A 29 10.95 -11.85 6.64
CA TYR A 29 10.67 -11.77 8.06
C TYR A 29 10.43 -13.16 8.64
N LYS A 30 10.58 -13.27 9.93
CA LYS A 30 10.32 -14.52 10.67
C LYS A 30 9.69 -14.19 12.00
N GLU A 31 8.63 -14.90 12.34
CA GLU A 31 8.11 -14.89 13.70
C GLU A 31 9.18 -15.41 14.67
N VAL A 32 9.50 -14.60 15.66
CA VAL A 32 10.50 -14.96 16.67
C VAL A 32 9.92 -14.77 18.07
N ALA A 33 10.30 -15.65 18.99
CA ALA A 33 9.78 -15.64 20.36
C ALA A 33 10.41 -14.55 21.26
N TRP A 34 11.42 -13.83 20.80
CA TRP A 34 12.22 -12.91 21.61
C TRP A 34 12.46 -11.58 20.89
N GLY A 35 12.59 -10.50 21.65
CA GLY A 35 12.84 -9.12 21.20
C GLY A 35 11.66 -8.24 21.54
N ASP A 36 11.84 -7.32 22.42
CA ASP A 36 10.91 -6.29 22.82
C ASP A 36 11.43 -4.94 22.33
N TYR A 37 10.58 -3.91 22.34
CA TYR A 37 10.99 -2.52 22.08
C TYR A 37 12.18 -2.05 22.90
N GLY A 38 12.42 -2.66 24.06
CA GLY A 38 13.49 -2.31 24.99
C GLY A 38 14.86 -2.89 24.67
N GLU A 39 14.95 -3.93 23.83
CA GLU A 39 16.23 -4.62 23.58
C GLU A 39 16.86 -4.30 22.22
N GLY A 40 16.40 -3.21 21.60
CA GLY A 40 16.90 -2.68 20.34
C GLY A 40 16.26 -3.30 19.11
N PHE A 41 15.77 -2.45 18.22
CA PHE A 41 15.20 -2.79 16.92
C PHE A 41 16.13 -3.65 16.03
N GLY A 42 17.40 -3.77 16.37
CA GLY A 42 18.39 -4.51 15.59
C GLY A 42 18.35 -6.04 15.72
N TYR A 43 17.52 -6.60 16.59
CA TYR A 43 17.50 -8.04 16.87
C TYR A 43 16.17 -8.72 16.60
N THR A 44 15.14 -7.99 16.11
CA THR A 44 13.87 -8.58 15.73
C THR A 44 13.88 -8.98 14.27
N ALA A 45 13.61 -10.24 13.98
CA ALA A 45 13.45 -10.73 12.61
C ALA A 45 11.99 -10.64 12.13
N GLY A 46 11.07 -10.11 12.95
CA GLY A 46 9.66 -10.04 12.66
C GLY A 46 9.22 -8.75 11.98
N ASN A 47 8.11 -8.80 11.26
CA ASN A 47 7.51 -7.68 10.56
C ASN A 47 6.61 -6.86 11.50
N PHE A 48 7.03 -5.63 11.80
CA PHE A 48 6.24 -4.72 12.61
C PHE A 48 5.07 -4.07 11.85
N THR A 49 5.11 -4.05 10.53
CA THR A 49 4.06 -3.43 9.70
C THR A 49 2.69 -4.00 10.01
N GLN A 50 2.58 -5.30 10.26
CA GLN A 50 1.32 -5.95 10.60
C GLN A 50 0.70 -5.32 11.86
N ARG A 51 1.48 -5.10 12.90
CA ARG A 51 1.01 -4.44 14.14
C ARG A 51 0.63 -2.97 13.90
N LEU A 52 1.40 -2.25 13.09
CA LEU A 52 1.12 -0.84 12.80
C LEU A 52 -0.21 -0.64 12.09
N VAL A 53 -0.53 -1.49 11.10
CA VAL A 53 -1.71 -1.29 10.24
C VAL A 53 -2.96 -2.01 10.74
N ARG A 54 -2.82 -2.94 11.69
CA ARG A 54 -3.92 -3.71 12.25
C ARG A 54 -4.85 -2.82 13.05
N SER A 55 -6.15 -3.15 13.07
CA SER A 55 -7.18 -2.43 13.85
C SER A 55 -6.83 -2.32 15.32
N ARG A 56 -7.26 -1.24 15.95
CA ARG A 56 -7.20 -1.05 17.41
C ARG A 56 -8.25 -1.87 18.14
N SER A 57 -9.29 -2.37 17.46
CA SER A 57 -10.34 -3.16 18.06
C SER A 57 -9.84 -4.54 18.49
N ALA A 58 -9.89 -4.81 19.78
CA ALA A 58 -9.59 -6.12 20.32
C ALA A 58 -10.63 -7.16 19.87
N THR A 59 -11.89 -6.77 19.75
CA THR A 59 -12.97 -7.66 19.26
C THR A 59 -12.74 -8.05 17.79
N LEU A 60 -12.40 -7.09 16.93
CA LEU A 60 -12.16 -7.37 15.51
C LEU A 60 -10.90 -8.20 15.27
N THR A 61 -9.97 -8.19 16.21
CA THR A 61 -8.64 -8.82 16.09
C THR A 61 -8.46 -10.01 17.04
N ASP A 62 -9.52 -10.54 17.63
CA ASP A 62 -9.48 -11.65 18.59
C ASP A 62 -8.52 -11.41 19.77
N GLY A 63 -8.51 -10.20 20.29
CA GLY A 63 -7.68 -9.78 21.42
C GLY A 63 -6.26 -9.36 21.04
N ASP A 64 -5.94 -9.30 19.73
CA ASP A 64 -4.61 -8.97 19.22
C ASP A 64 -4.65 -7.63 18.47
N ALA A 65 -5.01 -6.54 19.15
CA ALA A 65 -5.18 -5.22 18.61
C ALA A 65 -3.86 -4.60 18.13
N GLY A 66 -3.95 -3.80 17.04
CA GLY A 66 -2.83 -3.06 16.48
C GLY A 66 -2.90 -1.56 16.78
N TRP A 67 -2.22 -0.77 15.94
CA TRP A 67 -2.11 0.69 16.11
C TRP A 67 -3.01 1.49 15.17
N GLY A 68 -3.63 0.86 14.16
CA GLY A 68 -4.58 1.48 13.25
C GLY A 68 -3.96 2.52 12.32
N PHE A 69 -2.74 2.29 11.84
CA PHE A 69 -2.11 3.18 10.87
C PHE A 69 -2.44 2.78 9.44
N ASN A 70 -2.20 3.71 8.51
CA ASN A 70 -2.34 3.50 7.07
C ASN A 70 -3.72 2.97 6.67
N HIS A 71 -4.77 3.65 7.12
CA HIS A 71 -6.15 3.33 6.73
C HIS A 71 -6.38 3.66 5.25
N PRO A 72 -6.98 2.76 4.47
CA PRO A 72 -7.45 3.07 3.12
C PRO A 72 -8.51 4.17 3.15
N THR A 73 -8.50 5.04 2.17
CA THR A 73 -9.47 6.13 2.04
C THR A 73 -10.70 5.70 1.25
N GLN A 74 -11.83 6.43 1.39
CA GLN A 74 -12.99 6.26 0.51
C GLN A 74 -12.60 6.40 -0.96
N ASN A 75 -11.73 7.35 -1.27
CA ASN A 75 -11.25 7.58 -2.63
C ASN A 75 -10.50 6.36 -3.21
N LEU A 76 -9.75 5.60 -2.38
CA LEU A 76 -9.17 4.34 -2.83
C LEU A 76 -10.23 3.24 -2.97
N TYR A 77 -11.17 3.17 -2.04
CA TYR A 77 -12.25 2.17 -2.09
C TYR A 77 -13.09 2.31 -3.37
N ASP A 78 -13.40 3.55 -3.76
CA ASP A 78 -14.19 3.88 -4.95
C ASP A 78 -13.41 3.73 -6.27
N GLU A 79 -12.09 3.65 -6.21
CA GLU A 79 -11.25 3.40 -7.39
C GLU A 79 -11.48 2.02 -7.99
N PHE A 80 -11.79 1.02 -7.17
CA PHE A 80 -12.00 -0.34 -7.65
C PHE A 80 -13.31 -0.46 -8.42
N GLU A 81 -13.26 -1.09 -9.58
CA GLU A 81 -14.44 -1.38 -10.40
C GLU A 81 -15.42 -2.29 -9.64
N THR A 82 -16.69 -2.17 -9.98
CA THR A 82 -17.71 -3.07 -9.43
C THR A 82 -17.35 -4.53 -9.73
N GLY A 83 -17.24 -5.34 -8.68
CA GLY A 83 -16.88 -6.77 -8.81
C GLY A 83 -15.39 -7.04 -8.89
N ASP A 84 -14.50 -6.03 -8.75
CA ASP A 84 -13.06 -6.27 -8.65
C ASP A 84 -12.74 -6.96 -7.30
N PRO A 85 -12.32 -8.23 -7.32
CA PRO A 85 -12.06 -8.98 -6.08
C PRO A 85 -10.83 -8.49 -5.32
N ARG A 86 -9.96 -7.71 -5.95
CA ARG A 86 -8.76 -7.15 -5.31
C ARG A 86 -9.11 -6.14 -4.24
N ARG A 87 -10.26 -5.46 -4.35
CA ARG A 87 -10.73 -4.52 -3.34
C ARG A 87 -10.81 -5.19 -1.97
N ASP A 88 -11.51 -6.31 -1.87
CA ASP A 88 -11.74 -6.98 -0.59
C ASP A 88 -10.48 -7.67 -0.04
N VAL A 89 -9.49 -7.94 -0.90
CA VAL A 89 -8.16 -8.38 -0.47
C VAL A 89 -7.31 -7.21 0.05
N ALA A 90 -7.42 -6.04 -0.56
CA ALA A 90 -6.63 -4.87 -0.17
C ALA A 90 -7.24 -4.12 1.02
N ILE A 91 -8.57 -4.09 1.11
CA ILE A 91 -9.35 -3.24 2.00
C ILE A 91 -10.35 -4.09 2.77
N LEU A 92 -10.21 -4.13 4.09
CA LEU A 92 -11.25 -4.63 4.97
C LEU A 92 -12.24 -3.50 5.25
N ASN A 93 -13.54 -3.76 4.95
CA ASN A 93 -14.63 -2.91 5.38
C ASN A 93 -15.29 -3.60 6.59
N PRO A 94 -14.92 -3.26 7.82
CA PRO A 94 -15.37 -3.96 8.99
C PRO A 94 -16.84 -3.66 9.29
N ASP A 95 -17.52 -4.63 9.88
CA ASP A 95 -18.84 -4.42 10.47
C ASP A 95 -18.68 -3.58 11.77
N PRO A 96 -19.25 -2.37 11.85
CA PRO A 96 -19.13 -1.54 13.05
C PRO A 96 -19.65 -2.23 14.32
N ALA A 97 -20.58 -3.17 14.19
CA ALA A 97 -21.09 -3.94 15.32
C ALA A 97 -20.06 -4.91 15.93
N LYS A 98 -18.96 -5.15 15.22
CA LYS A 98 -17.85 -6.01 15.67
C LYS A 98 -16.64 -5.21 16.15
N MET A 99 -16.75 -3.89 16.24
CA MET A 99 -15.68 -3.02 16.72
C MET A 99 -15.95 -2.62 18.17
N ASP A 100 -14.91 -2.54 18.99
CA ASP A 100 -15.02 -2.15 20.39
C ASP A 100 -15.48 -0.70 20.53
N ASN A 101 -14.93 0.18 19.71
CA ASN A 101 -15.29 1.59 19.66
C ASN A 101 -15.26 2.10 18.19
N PRO A 102 -16.35 1.89 17.43
CA PRO A 102 -16.39 2.28 16.01
C PRO A 102 -16.06 3.75 15.77
N THR A 103 -16.42 4.64 16.71
CA THR A 103 -16.21 6.08 16.58
C THR A 103 -14.73 6.45 16.68
N GLU A 104 -13.95 5.77 17.52
CA GLU A 104 -12.51 6.00 17.66
C GLU A 104 -11.70 5.29 16.57
N GLU A 105 -12.25 4.23 16.01
CA GLU A 105 -11.58 3.44 14.99
C GLU A 105 -11.84 3.95 13.57
N ILE A 106 -12.87 4.76 13.38
CA ILE A 106 -13.09 5.52 12.14
C ILE A 106 -12.18 6.76 12.19
N TYR A 107 -10.90 6.53 11.89
CA TYR A 107 -9.92 7.60 11.93
C TYR A 107 -10.06 8.54 10.73
N LEU A 108 -10.24 9.83 11.00
CA LEU A 108 -10.38 10.88 9.98
C LEU A 108 -11.49 10.60 8.93
N GLY A 109 -12.54 9.89 9.34
CA GLY A 109 -13.68 9.58 8.49
C GLY A 109 -13.53 8.35 7.60
N SER A 110 -12.41 7.62 7.68
CA SER A 110 -12.26 6.35 6.97
C SER A 110 -12.64 5.16 7.85
N PRO A 111 -13.67 4.38 7.50
CA PRO A 111 -14.02 3.15 8.20
C PRO A 111 -13.18 1.95 7.76
N TYR A 112 -12.31 2.13 6.77
CA TYR A 112 -11.60 1.04 6.12
C TYR A 112 -10.29 0.71 6.80
N LEU A 113 -9.88 -0.57 6.72
CA LEU A 113 -8.65 -1.07 7.29
C LEU A 113 -7.77 -1.72 6.22
N ASN A 114 -6.46 -1.62 6.39
CA ASN A 114 -5.50 -2.28 5.52
C ASN A 114 -5.58 -3.79 5.70
N ASN A 115 -6.07 -4.51 4.69
CA ASN A 115 -6.28 -5.95 4.76
C ASN A 115 -5.06 -6.75 4.25
N LYS A 116 -4.26 -6.22 3.34
CA LYS A 116 -3.07 -6.92 2.84
C LYS A 116 -2.05 -7.24 3.94
N TYR A 117 -1.82 -6.28 4.83
CA TYR A 117 -0.83 -6.41 5.91
C TYR A 117 -1.46 -6.48 7.31
N GLY A 118 -2.76 -6.25 7.43
CA GLY A 118 -3.48 -6.39 8.71
C GLY A 118 -3.56 -7.83 9.22
N TRP A 119 -3.45 -8.80 8.31
CA TRP A 119 -3.37 -10.23 8.59
C TRP A 119 -4.49 -10.72 9.52
N TYR A 120 -5.71 -10.22 9.28
CA TYR A 120 -6.89 -10.53 10.08
C TYR A 120 -7.22 -12.03 10.04
N GLY A 121 -7.78 -12.55 11.13
CA GLY A 121 -8.03 -13.98 11.30
C GLY A 121 -6.81 -14.78 11.79
N ASN A 122 -5.66 -14.13 11.97
CA ASN A 122 -4.44 -14.72 12.52
C ASN A 122 -4.00 -13.93 13.74
N LYS A 123 -3.23 -14.56 14.65
CA LYS A 123 -2.60 -13.89 15.79
C LYS A 123 -1.16 -13.57 15.49
N ILE A 124 -0.70 -12.42 15.96
CA ILE A 124 0.70 -12.03 15.96
C ILE A 124 1.22 -12.31 17.37
N ALA A 125 2.12 -13.25 17.52
CA ALA A 125 2.57 -13.73 18.83
C ALA A 125 3.12 -12.62 19.75
N HIS A 126 3.67 -11.56 19.16
CA HIS A 126 4.16 -10.37 19.86
C HIS A 126 4.16 -9.14 18.91
N ASP A 127 4.15 -7.94 19.50
CA ASP A 127 3.95 -6.66 18.84
C ASP A 127 4.82 -6.40 17.59
N SER A 128 6.07 -6.79 17.58
CA SER A 128 7.01 -6.52 16.48
C SER A 128 7.36 -7.76 15.66
N ARG A 129 6.49 -8.77 15.57
CA ARG A 129 6.94 -10.11 15.17
C ARG A 129 6.02 -10.84 14.23
N GLY A 130 5.30 -10.11 13.40
CA GLY A 130 4.55 -10.73 12.33
C GLY A 130 5.47 -11.54 11.40
N PRO A 131 5.07 -12.73 10.99
CA PRO A 131 5.87 -13.55 10.08
C PRO A 131 5.83 -13.07 8.64
N LEU A 132 4.82 -12.29 8.25
CA LEU A 132 4.55 -11.99 6.84
C LEU A 132 5.65 -11.12 6.23
N ASN A 133 6.22 -11.59 5.13
CA ASN A 133 7.19 -10.86 4.33
C ASN A 133 6.60 -9.59 3.73
N ASN A 134 7.44 -8.59 3.52
CA ASN A 134 7.05 -7.38 2.82
C ASN A 134 7.49 -7.49 1.34
N LYS A 135 6.53 -7.65 0.45
CA LYS A 135 6.76 -7.71 -1.00
C LYS A 135 7.05 -6.31 -1.53
N GLN A 136 8.28 -6.12 -2.00
CA GLN A 136 8.73 -4.87 -2.59
C GLN A 136 8.50 -4.81 -4.10
N ILE A 137 8.71 -5.95 -4.77
CA ILE A 137 8.50 -6.06 -6.22
C ILE A 137 7.78 -7.37 -6.51
N ARG A 138 6.61 -7.27 -7.12
CA ARG A 138 5.86 -8.42 -7.65
C ARG A 138 5.87 -8.42 -9.18
N TYR A 139 5.69 -9.58 -9.77
CA TYR A 139 5.67 -9.70 -11.23
C TYR A 139 4.55 -8.87 -11.89
N ALA A 140 3.42 -8.66 -11.21
CA ALA A 140 2.38 -7.74 -11.67
C ALA A 140 2.89 -6.30 -11.82
N ASP A 141 3.70 -5.80 -10.86
CA ASP A 141 4.33 -4.49 -10.98
C ASP A 141 5.29 -4.43 -12.17
N VAL A 142 6.11 -5.48 -12.39
CA VAL A 142 7.00 -5.56 -13.56
C VAL A 142 6.21 -5.51 -14.88
N LEU A 143 5.07 -6.19 -14.96
CA LEU A 143 4.20 -6.14 -16.14
C LEU A 143 3.63 -4.74 -16.39
N LEU A 144 3.22 -4.05 -15.33
CA LEU A 144 2.69 -2.69 -15.42
C LEU A 144 3.78 -1.65 -15.69
N MET A 145 5.00 -1.83 -15.15
CA MET A 145 6.18 -1.02 -15.54
C MET A 145 6.50 -1.19 -17.02
N TYR A 146 6.45 -2.42 -17.54
CA TYR A 146 6.67 -2.67 -18.96
C TYR A 146 5.57 -2.06 -19.83
N ALA A 147 4.30 -2.17 -19.41
CA ALA A 147 3.20 -1.51 -20.10
C ALA A 147 3.38 0.01 -20.16
N GLU A 148 3.84 0.62 -19.08
CA GLU A 148 4.16 2.05 -19.04
C GLU A 148 5.27 2.43 -20.02
N ALA A 149 6.36 1.67 -20.01
CA ALA A 149 7.45 1.89 -20.97
C ALA A 149 7.00 1.79 -22.43
N CYS A 150 6.10 0.83 -22.73
CA CYS A 150 5.47 0.70 -24.05
C CYS A 150 4.63 1.92 -24.41
N LEU A 151 3.82 2.46 -23.48
CA LEU A 151 3.05 3.69 -23.72
C LEU A 151 3.96 4.88 -24.05
N ILE A 152 5.04 5.04 -23.29
CA ILE A 152 6.04 6.10 -23.53
C ILE A 152 6.68 5.93 -24.91
N ALA A 153 6.93 4.68 -25.33
CA ALA A 153 7.47 4.37 -26.65
C ALA A 153 6.45 4.46 -27.80
N GLY A 154 5.18 4.76 -27.51
CA GLY A 154 4.12 4.83 -28.51
C GLY A 154 3.49 3.47 -28.88
N ASP A 155 3.83 2.39 -28.21
CA ASP A 155 3.29 1.05 -28.44
C ASP A 155 2.11 0.74 -27.49
N ALA A 156 0.97 1.38 -27.72
CA ALA A 156 -0.25 1.16 -26.96
C ALA A 156 -0.81 -0.27 -27.13
N GLY A 157 -0.48 -0.97 -28.21
CA GLY A 157 -0.92 -2.35 -28.45
C GLY A 157 -0.28 -3.32 -27.47
N THR A 158 1.03 -3.24 -27.30
CA THR A 158 1.77 -4.04 -26.33
C THR A 158 1.38 -3.65 -24.90
N ALA A 159 1.28 -2.36 -24.60
CA ALA A 159 0.84 -1.88 -23.29
C ALA A 159 -0.52 -2.47 -22.89
N LYS A 160 -1.50 -2.45 -23.80
CA LYS A 160 -2.82 -3.06 -23.61
C LYS A 160 -2.74 -4.54 -23.26
N THR A 161 -1.87 -5.27 -23.93
CA THR A 161 -1.68 -6.71 -23.67
C THR A 161 -1.27 -6.96 -22.24
N TYR A 162 -0.34 -6.19 -21.70
CA TYR A 162 0.18 -6.38 -20.35
C TYR A 162 -0.77 -5.87 -19.25
N ILE A 163 -1.45 -4.73 -19.47
CA ILE A 163 -2.52 -4.29 -18.58
C ILE A 163 -3.62 -5.36 -18.51
N ASN A 164 -4.08 -5.85 -19.65
CA ASN A 164 -5.14 -6.86 -19.70
C ASN A 164 -4.71 -8.22 -19.13
N ARG A 165 -3.42 -8.54 -19.14
CA ARG A 165 -2.90 -9.74 -18.48
C ARG A 165 -3.08 -9.65 -16.96
N VAL A 166 -2.84 -8.50 -16.35
CA VAL A 166 -3.07 -8.27 -14.92
C VAL A 166 -4.57 -8.33 -14.61
N ARG A 167 -5.40 -7.66 -15.39
CA ARG A 167 -6.86 -7.64 -15.24
C ARG A 167 -7.50 -9.03 -15.36
N SER A 168 -7.07 -9.79 -16.36
CA SER A 168 -7.63 -11.13 -16.63
C SER A 168 -7.37 -12.12 -15.51
N ARG A 169 -6.29 -11.97 -14.74
CA ARG A 169 -5.99 -12.82 -13.58
C ARG A 169 -7.15 -12.79 -12.55
N VAL A 170 -7.80 -11.66 -12.40
CA VAL A 170 -8.91 -11.46 -11.45
C VAL A 170 -10.29 -11.46 -12.12
N GLY A 171 -10.37 -11.87 -13.38
CA GLY A 171 -11.62 -12.02 -14.12
C GLY A 171 -12.23 -10.70 -14.62
N LEU A 172 -11.49 -9.58 -14.58
CA LEU A 172 -11.96 -8.31 -15.09
C LEU A 172 -11.90 -8.27 -16.62
N THR A 173 -12.86 -7.55 -17.19
CA THR A 173 -12.85 -7.23 -18.63
C THR A 173 -11.63 -6.38 -18.97
N GLY A 174 -10.95 -6.72 -20.05
CA GLY A 174 -9.80 -5.96 -20.52
C GLY A 174 -10.17 -4.54 -20.94
N VAL A 175 -9.24 -3.59 -20.76
CA VAL A 175 -9.42 -2.23 -21.26
C VAL A 175 -9.52 -2.22 -22.78
N PRO A 176 -10.41 -1.42 -23.39
CA PRO A 176 -10.53 -1.35 -24.84
C PRO A 176 -9.32 -0.68 -25.50
N THR A 177 -8.74 0.28 -24.80
CA THR A 177 -7.53 1.02 -25.19
C THR A 177 -6.59 1.12 -24.01
N ALA A 178 -5.28 1.12 -24.26
CA ALA A 178 -4.29 1.41 -23.24
C ALA A 178 -3.82 2.86 -23.42
N ASP A 179 -4.00 3.64 -22.40
CA ASP A 179 -3.50 4.99 -22.24
C ASP A 179 -2.97 5.18 -20.81
N GLU A 180 -2.50 6.35 -20.54
CA GLU A 180 -1.96 6.70 -19.22
C GLU A 180 -3.03 6.57 -18.10
N THR A 181 -4.28 6.89 -18.40
CA THR A 181 -5.39 6.78 -17.42
C THR A 181 -5.66 5.32 -17.07
N ALA A 182 -5.76 4.45 -18.06
CA ALA A 182 -5.97 3.03 -17.84
C ALA A 182 -4.81 2.38 -17.08
N LEU A 183 -3.58 2.76 -17.39
CA LEU A 183 -2.39 2.28 -16.68
C LEU A 183 -2.39 2.75 -15.22
N ARG A 184 -2.61 4.03 -14.98
CA ARG A 184 -2.61 4.63 -13.62
C ARG A 184 -3.69 4.03 -12.74
N HIS A 185 -4.87 3.80 -13.30
CA HIS A 185 -5.97 3.10 -12.65
C HIS A 185 -5.58 1.67 -12.26
N GLU A 186 -5.07 0.90 -13.24
CA GLU A 186 -4.68 -0.49 -12.99
C GLU A 186 -3.56 -0.61 -11.96
N ARG A 187 -2.53 0.24 -12.02
CA ARG A 187 -1.47 0.28 -11.01
C ARG A 187 -2.02 0.59 -9.62
N ARG A 188 -2.95 1.55 -9.54
CA ARG A 188 -3.55 1.94 -8.26
C ARG A 188 -4.34 0.81 -7.61
N CYS A 189 -5.14 0.06 -8.39
CA CYS A 189 -5.90 -1.08 -7.88
C CYS A 189 -5.00 -2.28 -7.57
N GLU A 190 -4.10 -2.62 -8.48
CA GLU A 190 -3.23 -3.79 -8.34
C GLU A 190 -2.27 -3.67 -7.16
N LEU A 191 -1.63 -2.50 -7.02
CA LEU A 191 -0.59 -2.24 -6.04
C LEU A 191 -1.11 -1.45 -4.82
N ALA A 192 -2.43 -1.41 -4.62
CA ALA A 192 -3.04 -0.75 -3.48
C ALA A 192 -2.42 -1.23 -2.17
N MET A 193 -2.08 -0.30 -1.27
CA MET A 193 -1.50 -0.56 0.07
C MET A 193 -0.09 -1.19 0.07
N GLU A 194 0.62 -1.23 -1.06
CA GLU A 194 1.98 -1.79 -1.17
C GLU A 194 3.09 -0.72 -1.20
N GLY A 195 2.74 0.55 -0.97
CA GLY A 195 3.74 1.64 -0.85
C GLY A 195 4.12 2.32 -2.17
N HIS A 196 3.60 1.88 -3.31
CA HIS A 196 3.99 2.41 -4.63
C HIS A 196 3.38 3.77 -4.97
N ARG A 197 2.18 4.08 -4.46
CA ARG A 197 1.35 5.20 -4.93
C ARG A 197 2.05 6.56 -4.90
N TRP A 198 2.75 6.88 -3.82
CA TRP A 198 3.44 8.15 -3.70
C TRP A 198 4.51 8.33 -4.77
N PHE A 199 5.33 7.33 -4.96
CA PHE A 199 6.39 7.35 -5.99
C PHE A 199 5.81 7.44 -7.39
N ASP A 200 4.71 6.76 -7.67
CA ASP A 200 3.99 6.87 -8.94
C ASP A 200 3.51 8.30 -9.19
N LEU A 201 2.87 8.93 -8.21
CA LEU A 201 2.37 10.31 -8.32
C LEU A 201 3.50 11.30 -8.59
N VAL A 202 4.61 11.19 -7.84
CA VAL A 202 5.76 12.10 -7.99
C VAL A 202 6.39 11.94 -9.37
N ARG A 203 6.67 10.72 -9.82
CA ARG A 203 7.33 10.48 -11.11
C ARG A 203 6.45 10.79 -12.33
N TRP A 204 5.12 10.70 -12.20
CA TRP A 204 4.18 11.09 -13.26
C TRP A 204 3.99 12.61 -13.36
N GLY A 205 4.35 13.34 -12.32
CA GLY A 205 4.14 14.78 -12.22
C GLY A 205 2.69 15.17 -11.93
N GLY A 206 2.48 16.47 -11.72
CA GLY A 206 1.17 17.00 -11.35
C GLY A 206 0.72 16.62 -9.95
N THR A 207 1.63 16.26 -9.07
CA THR A 207 1.37 15.81 -7.70
C THR A 207 0.54 16.81 -6.92
N LYS A 208 0.84 18.12 -7.05
CA LYS A 208 0.05 19.16 -6.38
C LYS A 208 -1.43 19.14 -6.79
N ALA A 209 -1.71 19.12 -8.08
CA ALA A 209 -3.08 19.10 -8.59
C ALA A 209 -3.84 17.85 -8.11
N HIS A 210 -3.15 16.70 -8.08
CA HIS A 210 -3.70 15.45 -7.57
C HIS A 210 -4.00 15.53 -6.06
N MET A 211 -3.08 16.07 -5.26
CA MET A 211 -3.24 16.21 -3.81
C MET A 211 -4.32 17.23 -3.45
N ASP A 212 -4.41 18.33 -4.19
CA ASP A 212 -5.48 19.33 -4.00
C ASP A 212 -6.86 18.72 -4.34
N ALA A 213 -6.97 17.97 -5.43
CA ALA A 213 -8.21 17.27 -5.80
C ALA A 213 -8.60 16.21 -4.76
N TYR A 214 -7.64 15.44 -4.26
CA TYR A 214 -7.86 14.48 -3.19
C TYR A 214 -8.34 15.18 -1.90
N ALA A 215 -7.64 16.23 -1.47
CA ALA A 215 -8.03 16.98 -0.28
C ALA A 215 -9.45 17.55 -0.37
N ALA A 216 -9.92 17.91 -1.58
CA ALA A 216 -11.27 18.41 -1.78
C ALA A 216 -12.35 17.36 -1.53
N THR A 217 -12.03 16.06 -1.64
CA THR A 217 -12.96 14.94 -1.40
C THR A 217 -13.02 14.52 0.06
N GLU A 218 -12.04 14.93 0.87
CA GLU A 218 -11.92 14.53 2.27
C GLU A 218 -12.82 15.36 3.20
N SER A 219 -13.11 14.83 4.39
CA SER A 219 -13.84 15.54 5.43
C SER A 219 -13.09 16.82 5.89
N ALA A 220 -13.80 17.76 6.50
CA ALA A 220 -13.17 18.97 7.04
C ALA A 220 -12.13 18.62 8.13
N GLU A 221 -12.41 17.57 8.92
CA GLU A 221 -11.48 17.08 9.94
C GLU A 221 -10.22 16.51 9.29
N ALA A 222 -10.35 15.60 8.33
CA ALA A 222 -9.21 15.05 7.61
C ALA A 222 -8.36 16.15 6.97
N ARG A 223 -9.00 17.13 6.28
CA ARG A 223 -8.29 18.26 5.69
C ARG A 223 -7.49 19.09 6.70
N SER A 224 -7.99 19.25 7.92
CA SER A 224 -7.27 20.02 8.95
C SER A 224 -5.93 19.39 9.35
N HIS A 225 -5.78 18.09 9.14
CA HIS A 225 -4.56 17.33 9.45
C HIS A 225 -3.64 17.15 8.23
N MET A 226 -4.15 17.31 7.01
CA MET A 226 -3.36 17.08 5.79
C MET A 226 -2.34 18.18 5.51
N GLY A 227 -2.57 19.40 5.98
CA GLY A 227 -1.78 20.57 5.60
C GLY A 227 -1.97 20.95 4.13
N THR A 228 -1.21 21.94 3.67
CA THR A 228 -1.19 22.37 2.26
C THR A 228 0.00 21.77 1.54
N PHE A 229 -0.25 21.07 0.45
CA PHE A 229 0.83 20.54 -0.38
C PHE A 229 1.61 21.67 -1.05
N ARG A 230 2.92 21.69 -0.88
CA ARG A 230 3.85 22.67 -1.48
C ARG A 230 4.61 22.02 -2.63
N GLU A 231 4.27 22.43 -3.86
CA GLU A 231 4.92 21.94 -5.07
C GLU A 231 6.42 22.29 -5.07
N GLY A 232 7.24 21.33 -5.52
CA GLY A 232 8.69 21.44 -5.51
C GLY A 232 9.35 21.26 -4.13
N VAL A 233 8.54 21.03 -3.10
CA VAL A 233 9.01 20.77 -1.72
C VAL A 233 8.59 19.39 -1.26
N HIS A 234 7.28 19.12 -1.22
CA HIS A 234 6.78 17.90 -0.60
C HIS A 234 6.96 16.64 -1.47
N GLU A 235 7.39 16.76 -2.71
CA GLU A 235 7.80 15.63 -3.55
C GLU A 235 9.10 14.97 -3.06
N ILE A 236 9.89 15.69 -2.28
CA ILE A 236 11.17 15.22 -1.72
C ILE A 236 11.06 15.28 -0.20
N PHE A 237 11.61 14.30 0.50
CA PHE A 237 11.69 14.34 1.96
C PHE A 237 12.84 15.24 2.44
N PRO A 238 12.76 15.83 3.65
CA PRO A 238 13.90 16.51 4.24
C PRO A 238 15.04 15.52 4.51
N ILE A 239 16.28 16.01 4.43
CA ILE A 239 17.43 15.26 4.91
C ILE A 239 17.37 15.25 6.44
N PRO A 240 17.52 14.09 7.11
CA PRO A 240 17.55 14.01 8.56
C PRO A 240 18.59 14.97 9.16
N VAL A 241 18.25 15.63 10.26
CA VAL A 241 19.13 16.64 10.89
C VAL A 241 20.46 16.00 11.32
N GLU A 242 20.39 14.80 11.85
CA GLU A 242 21.57 14.05 12.30
C GLU A 242 22.54 13.77 11.12
N GLU A 243 22.02 13.55 9.91
CA GLU A 243 22.85 13.34 8.73
C GLU A 243 23.56 14.61 8.32
N ILE A 244 22.88 15.78 8.40
CA ILE A 244 23.47 17.09 8.12
C ILE A 244 24.57 17.44 9.16
N GLU A 245 24.37 17.07 10.41
CA GLU A 245 25.36 17.31 11.48
C GLU A 245 26.62 16.45 11.28
N LEU A 246 26.48 15.21 10.81
CA LEU A 246 27.59 14.31 10.55
C LEU A 246 28.32 14.64 9.25
N ASN A 247 27.58 15.01 8.21
CA ASN A 247 28.08 15.32 6.88
C ASN A 247 27.53 16.68 6.45
N PRO A 248 28.29 17.79 6.65
CA PRO A 248 27.80 19.14 6.30
C PRO A 248 27.33 19.22 4.85
N MET A 249 26.03 19.42 4.68
CA MET A 249 25.35 19.56 3.41
C MET A 249 24.16 20.52 3.54
N GLU A 250 23.72 21.07 2.42
CA GLU A 250 22.51 21.90 2.40
C GLU A 250 21.25 21.04 2.50
N GLN A 251 20.27 21.50 3.27
CA GLN A 251 18.95 20.89 3.36
C GLN A 251 18.21 21.03 2.02
N ASN A 252 17.34 20.09 1.72
CA ASN A 252 16.45 20.17 0.57
C ASN A 252 15.62 21.46 0.61
N PHE A 253 15.36 22.04 -0.55
CA PHE A 253 14.62 23.28 -0.69
C PHE A 253 13.28 23.23 0.06
N GLY A 254 13.02 24.28 0.84
CA GLY A 254 11.75 24.44 1.56
C GLY A 254 11.67 23.79 2.94
N TYR A 255 12.74 23.16 3.42
CA TYR A 255 12.84 22.54 4.75
C TYR A 255 13.85 23.22 5.69
N ASN A 256 14.31 24.43 5.32
CA ASN A 256 15.21 25.24 6.13
C ASN A 256 14.44 25.97 7.25
#